data_02aef96143bd4fc1b5741ef0e104bf98
#
_entry.id   02aef96143bd4fc1b5741ef0e104bf98
#
_cell.length_a   1.000
_cell.length_b   1.000
_cell.length_c   1.000
_cell.angle_alpha   90.00
_cell.angle_beta   90.00
_cell.angle_gamma   90.00
#
_symmetry.space_group_name_H-M   'P 1'
#
loop_
_entity.id
_entity.type
_entity.pdbx_description
1 polymer ?
#
loop_
_entity_poly.entity_id
_entity_poly.type
_entity_poly.pdbx_seq_one_letter_code
_entity_poly.pdbx_strand_id
1 'polypeptide(L)'
;VLPQGRFNNTSDKQIREFIAEHCRILAVVGLHGNVFKPHTGIKTSVLLIQKWDEKLCPKIDDYPIFFATMQEKSKDNSGEKIFVRKKDFINSAIIESDVNLVAEPIDHYEANPISLDEYLLDSHGHLIVKHDLFNHDGLTKDGISEAFAEFAKKEKLSFFL
;
A
#
# COMPACT_ATOMS: atom_id res chain seq x y z
N VAL A 1 13.29 1.05 2.30
CA VAL A 1 12.69 -0.01 1.46
C VAL A 1 13.75 -1.05 1.16
N LEU A 2 13.44 -2.32 1.38
CA LEU A 2 14.38 -3.43 1.22
C LEU A 2 13.74 -4.56 0.38
N PRO A 3 14.54 -5.32 -0.39
CA PRO A 3 14.07 -6.57 -0.98
C PRO A 3 13.52 -7.51 0.10
N GLN A 4 12.41 -8.19 -0.19
CA GLN A 4 11.73 -9.05 0.79
C GLN A 4 12.65 -10.14 1.38
N GLY A 5 13.60 -10.65 0.59
CA GLY A 5 14.58 -11.63 1.04
C GLY A 5 15.43 -11.17 2.23
N ARG A 6 15.65 -9.87 2.42
CA ARG A 6 16.41 -9.35 3.55
C ARG A 6 15.74 -9.59 4.90
N PHE A 7 14.42 -9.78 4.90
CA PHE A 7 13.66 -10.03 6.12
C PHE A 7 13.69 -11.49 6.58
N ASN A 8 14.02 -12.44 5.70
CA ASN A 8 13.96 -13.87 6.02
C ASN A 8 15.22 -14.68 5.67
N ASN A 9 16.19 -14.14 4.91
CA ASN A 9 17.41 -14.84 4.59
C ASN A 9 18.30 -15.04 5.82
N THR A 10 18.90 -16.21 5.94
CA THR A 10 19.81 -16.53 7.06
C THR A 10 21.07 -15.65 7.06
N SER A 11 21.59 -15.31 5.87
CA SER A 11 22.75 -14.42 5.73
C SER A 11 22.57 -13.02 6.31
N ASP A 12 21.32 -12.55 6.40
CA ASP A 12 20.99 -11.21 6.86
C ASP A 12 20.54 -11.19 8.35
N LYS A 13 20.68 -12.30 9.05
CA LYS A 13 20.27 -12.44 10.45
C LYS A 13 20.91 -11.38 11.34
N GLN A 14 22.22 -11.15 11.22
CA GLN A 14 22.96 -10.17 12.02
C GLN A 14 22.44 -8.74 11.82
N ILE A 15 22.03 -8.39 10.59
CA ILE A 15 21.45 -7.07 10.30
C ILE A 15 20.10 -6.91 11.00
N ARG A 16 19.27 -7.94 10.99
CA ARG A 16 17.96 -7.90 11.67
C ARG A 16 18.12 -7.81 13.19
N GLU A 17 19.04 -8.57 13.76
CA GLU A 17 19.36 -8.51 15.19
C GLU A 17 19.88 -7.13 15.58
N PHE A 18 20.77 -6.55 14.79
CA PHE A 18 21.26 -5.19 15.01
C PHE A 18 20.13 -4.15 14.99
N ILE A 19 19.23 -4.25 14.02
CA ILE A 19 18.06 -3.35 13.93
C ILE A 19 17.17 -3.53 15.17
N ALA A 20 16.85 -4.75 15.55
CA ALA A 20 16.01 -5.03 16.70
C ALA A 20 16.61 -4.57 18.03
N GLU A 21 17.93 -4.61 18.15
CA GLU A 21 18.65 -4.13 19.33
C GLU A 21 18.67 -2.62 19.45
N HIS A 22 18.84 -1.90 18.34
CA HIS A 22 19.07 -0.45 18.32
C HIS A 22 17.83 0.36 17.97
N CYS A 23 16.77 -0.27 17.46
CA CYS A 23 15.58 0.42 16.99
C CYS A 23 14.29 -0.27 17.44
N ARG A 24 13.25 0.53 17.67
CA ARG A 24 11.86 0.07 17.68
C ARG A 24 11.40 -0.15 16.25
N ILE A 25 10.89 -1.34 15.96
CA ILE A 25 10.25 -1.62 14.68
C ILE A 25 8.79 -1.16 14.78
N LEU A 26 8.39 -0.23 13.94
CA LEU A 26 7.04 0.34 13.97
C LEU A 26 6.11 -0.37 13.00
N ALA A 27 6.58 -0.60 11.77
CA ALA A 27 5.81 -1.26 10.74
C ALA A 27 6.67 -2.04 9.75
N VAL A 28 6.09 -3.09 9.21
CA VAL A 28 6.58 -3.82 8.04
C VAL A 28 5.45 -3.91 7.02
N VAL A 29 5.61 -3.23 5.88
CA VAL A 29 4.61 -3.20 4.80
C VAL A 29 5.18 -3.87 3.57
N GLY A 30 4.63 -5.02 3.19
CA GLY A 30 4.95 -5.71 1.95
C GLY A 30 4.35 -4.99 0.75
N LEU A 31 5.17 -4.74 -0.28
CA LEU A 31 4.72 -4.12 -1.52
C LEU A 31 4.52 -5.18 -2.60
N HIS A 32 3.54 -4.96 -3.48
CA HIS A 32 3.34 -5.82 -4.64
C HIS A 32 4.54 -5.75 -5.58
N GLY A 33 4.90 -6.87 -6.25
CA GLY A 33 6.08 -6.96 -7.12
C GLY A 33 6.09 -5.98 -8.30
N ASN A 34 4.92 -5.41 -8.66
CA ASN A 34 4.82 -4.45 -9.76
C ASN A 34 5.08 -2.99 -9.35
N VAL A 35 5.19 -2.68 -8.04
CA VAL A 35 5.34 -1.29 -7.57
C VAL A 35 6.56 -0.59 -8.20
N PHE A 36 7.66 -1.30 -8.38
CA PHE A 36 8.89 -0.76 -8.98
C PHE A 36 9.10 -1.10 -10.45
N LYS A 37 8.08 -1.64 -11.13
CA LYS A 37 8.12 -1.81 -12.58
C LYS A 37 8.16 -0.43 -13.28
N PRO A 38 8.83 -0.30 -14.46
CA PRO A 38 9.51 -1.35 -15.23
C PRO A 38 10.91 -1.71 -14.71
N HIS A 39 11.46 -1.01 -13.72
CA HIS A 39 12.87 -1.14 -13.30
C HIS A 39 13.18 -2.50 -12.65
N THR A 40 12.26 -3.03 -11.85
CA THR A 40 12.41 -4.34 -11.22
C THR A 40 11.05 -4.96 -10.89
N GLY A 41 10.99 -6.30 -10.92
CA GLY A 41 9.86 -7.10 -10.43
C GLY A 41 10.10 -7.73 -9.06
N ILE A 42 11.18 -7.36 -8.37
CA ILE A 42 11.52 -7.92 -7.07
C ILE A 42 10.51 -7.41 -6.03
N LYS A 43 9.91 -8.32 -5.28
CA LYS A 43 9.08 -7.97 -4.13
C LYS A 43 9.93 -7.27 -3.09
N THR A 44 9.45 -6.12 -2.63
CA THR A 44 10.11 -5.30 -1.62
C THR A 44 9.18 -5.11 -0.43
N SER A 45 9.75 -4.68 0.68
CA SER A 45 8.98 -4.25 1.86
C SER A 45 9.52 -2.93 2.39
N VAL A 46 8.60 -2.14 2.91
CA VAL A 46 8.92 -0.93 3.67
C VAL A 46 9.09 -1.32 5.12
N LEU A 47 10.20 -0.96 5.72
CA LEU A 47 10.47 -1.10 7.14
C LEU A 47 10.48 0.30 7.76
N LEU A 48 9.56 0.57 8.67
CA LEU A 48 9.53 1.78 9.47
C LEU A 48 10.13 1.48 10.85
N ILE A 49 11.16 2.24 11.20
CA ILE A 49 11.88 2.06 12.46
C ILE A 49 12.10 3.41 13.15
N GLN A 50 12.17 3.37 14.46
CA GLN A 50 12.53 4.49 15.31
C GLN A 50 13.75 4.09 16.16
N LYS A 51 14.81 4.88 16.13
CA LYS A 51 15.98 4.61 16.98
C LYS A 51 15.60 4.71 18.44
N TRP A 52 16.09 3.79 19.27
CA TRP A 52 15.95 3.89 20.71
C TRP A 52 16.70 5.12 21.22
N ASP A 53 16.07 5.87 22.11
CA ASP A 53 16.60 7.06 22.74
C ASP A 53 16.04 7.17 24.16
N GLU A 54 16.87 7.48 25.15
CA GLU A 54 16.47 7.51 26.55
C GLU A 54 15.34 8.50 26.85
N LYS A 55 15.24 9.59 26.08
CA LYS A 55 14.23 10.65 26.29
C LYS A 55 13.04 10.54 25.35
N LEU A 56 13.30 10.28 24.07
CA LEU A 56 12.27 10.34 23.03
C LEU A 56 11.63 8.98 22.72
N CYS A 57 12.38 7.90 22.85
CA CYS A 57 11.93 6.54 22.59
C CYS A 57 12.68 5.55 23.51
N PRO A 58 12.35 5.50 24.81
CA PRO A 58 12.97 4.56 25.74
C PRO A 58 12.79 3.12 25.28
N LYS A 59 13.83 2.30 25.48
CA LYS A 59 13.78 0.89 25.10
C LYS A 59 12.72 0.15 25.94
N ILE A 60 11.86 -0.59 25.26
CA ILE A 60 10.85 -1.47 25.84
C ILE A 60 10.98 -2.87 25.24
N ASP A 61 10.73 -3.90 26.03
CA ASP A 61 10.97 -5.29 25.61
C ASP A 61 9.82 -5.85 24.78
N ASP A 62 8.59 -5.42 25.03
CA ASP A 62 7.40 -5.87 24.32
C ASP A 62 6.59 -4.69 23.78
N TYR A 63 6.32 -4.72 22.48
CA TYR A 63 5.55 -3.68 21.82
C TYR A 63 4.89 -4.20 20.54
N PRO A 64 3.73 -3.66 20.16
CA PRO A 64 3.07 -4.06 18.94
C PRO A 64 3.81 -3.52 17.70
N ILE A 65 3.79 -4.33 16.63
CA ILE A 65 4.34 -3.99 15.32
C ILE A 65 3.20 -4.04 14.30
N PHE A 66 3.08 -3.02 13.47
CA PHE A 66 2.10 -3.01 12.38
C PHE A 66 2.59 -3.86 11.21
N PHE A 67 1.77 -4.79 10.75
CA PHE A 67 2.04 -5.59 9.56
C PHE A 67 0.93 -5.42 8.54
N ALA A 68 1.31 -5.14 7.29
CA ALA A 68 0.39 -5.09 6.17
C ALA A 68 1.07 -5.56 4.87
N THR A 69 0.28 -5.92 3.87
CA THR A 69 0.79 -6.32 2.56
C THR A 69 -0.18 -5.89 1.47
N MET A 70 0.33 -5.24 0.43
CA MET A 70 -0.43 -4.97 -0.79
C MET A 70 -0.75 -6.29 -1.48
N GLN A 71 -2.04 -6.62 -1.59
CA GLN A 71 -2.50 -7.85 -2.23
C GLN A 71 -2.55 -7.71 -3.76
N GLU A 72 -2.97 -6.55 -4.23
CA GLU A 72 -3.22 -6.27 -5.63
C GLU A 72 -2.16 -5.35 -6.24
N LYS A 73 -2.09 -5.35 -7.56
CA LYS A 73 -1.11 -4.58 -8.33
C LYS A 73 -1.60 -3.15 -8.61
N SER A 74 -0.77 -2.16 -8.32
CA SER A 74 -0.98 -0.74 -8.68
C SER A 74 -0.49 -0.38 -10.09
N LYS A 75 0.35 -1.23 -10.65
CA LYS A 75 0.91 -1.11 -12.01
C LYS A 75 0.74 -2.42 -12.76
N ASP A 76 0.62 -2.34 -14.07
CA ASP A 76 0.63 -3.50 -14.93
C ASP A 76 2.04 -4.12 -15.09
N ASN A 77 2.19 -5.07 -16.00
CA ASN A 77 3.46 -5.75 -16.23
C ASN A 77 4.49 -4.88 -16.99
N SER A 78 4.03 -3.87 -17.72
CA SER A 78 4.89 -2.89 -18.41
C SER A 78 5.39 -1.79 -17.46
N GLY A 79 4.73 -1.60 -16.32
CA GLY A 79 5.05 -0.56 -15.33
C GLY A 79 4.14 0.65 -15.41
N GLU A 80 3.12 0.62 -16.25
CA GLU A 80 2.10 1.67 -16.32
C GLU A 80 1.15 1.60 -15.13
N LYS A 81 0.77 2.75 -14.59
CA LYS A 81 -0.18 2.84 -13.47
C LYS A 81 -1.57 2.40 -13.90
N ILE A 82 -2.23 1.64 -13.06
CA ILE A 82 -3.62 1.24 -13.25
C ILE A 82 -4.49 2.24 -12.47
N PHE A 83 -5.35 2.99 -13.18
CA PHE A 83 -6.23 3.98 -12.57
C PHE A 83 -7.64 3.44 -12.38
N VAL A 84 -8.37 3.97 -11.40
CA VAL A 84 -9.76 3.61 -11.10
C VAL A 84 -10.67 4.27 -12.14
N ARG A 85 -11.47 3.47 -12.86
CA ARG A 85 -12.48 3.98 -13.79
C ARG A 85 -13.80 4.24 -13.06
N LYS A 86 -14.51 5.29 -13.42
CA LYS A 86 -15.85 5.61 -12.86
C LYS A 86 -16.83 4.45 -12.97
N LYS A 87 -16.81 3.71 -14.10
CA LYS A 87 -17.66 2.54 -14.31
C LYS A 87 -17.39 1.39 -13.31
N ASP A 88 -16.12 1.18 -12.92
CA ASP A 88 -15.76 0.13 -11.98
C ASP A 88 -16.24 0.49 -10.55
N PHE A 89 -16.25 1.79 -10.22
CA PHE A 89 -16.77 2.29 -8.95
C PHE A 89 -18.31 2.15 -8.88
N ILE A 90 -19.02 2.52 -9.95
CA ILE A 90 -20.47 2.40 -10.03
C ILE A 90 -20.90 0.92 -9.93
N ASN A 91 -20.21 0.02 -10.62
CA ASN A 91 -20.50 -1.41 -10.57
C ASN A 91 -20.25 -2.00 -9.16
N SER A 92 -19.22 -1.57 -8.46
CA SER A 92 -18.99 -2.02 -7.08
C SER A 92 -20.03 -1.49 -6.09
N ALA A 93 -20.54 -0.29 -6.28
CA ALA A 93 -21.62 0.28 -5.48
C ALA A 93 -22.99 -0.37 -5.76
N ILE A 94 -23.22 -0.86 -6.99
CA ILE A 94 -24.46 -1.55 -7.39
C ILE A 94 -24.46 -3.01 -6.89
N ILE A 95 -23.30 -3.66 -6.76
CA ILE A 95 -23.19 -5.04 -6.25
C ILE A 95 -23.54 -5.13 -4.76
N GLU A 96 -23.44 -4.04 -4.01
CA GLU A 96 -23.91 -3.97 -2.61
C GLU A 96 -25.43 -3.77 -2.48
N SER A 97 -26.13 -3.42 -3.59
CA SER A 97 -27.59 -3.36 -3.69
C SER A 97 -28.07 -4.35 -4.74
N ASP A 98 -28.49 -5.57 -4.28
CA ASP A 98 -29.08 -6.63 -5.09
C ASP A 98 -29.64 -6.18 -6.44
N VAL A 99 -29.04 -6.59 -7.55
CA VAL A 99 -29.72 -7.02 -8.78
C VAL A 99 -28.76 -7.71 -9.77
N ASN A 100 -29.14 -8.90 -10.25
CA ASN A 100 -28.54 -9.63 -11.38
C ASN A 100 -28.54 -8.80 -12.66
N LEU A 101 -27.37 -8.45 -13.18
CA LEU A 101 -27.18 -8.04 -14.56
C LEU A 101 -25.93 -8.70 -15.13
N VAL A 102 -26.13 -9.62 -16.05
CA VAL A 102 -25.10 -10.26 -16.87
C VAL A 102 -24.60 -9.21 -17.87
N ALA A 103 -23.36 -8.81 -17.76
CA ALA A 103 -22.70 -7.96 -18.75
C ALA A 103 -21.75 -8.82 -19.61
N GLU A 104 -21.96 -8.82 -20.92
CA GLU A 104 -21.08 -9.47 -21.88
C GLU A 104 -19.77 -8.70 -22.05
N PRO A 105 -18.63 -9.39 -22.37
CA PRO A 105 -17.33 -8.74 -22.56
C PRO A 105 -17.29 -8.07 -23.93
N ILE A 106 -16.97 -6.78 -23.96
CA ILE A 106 -16.67 -6.05 -25.19
C ILE A 106 -15.16 -5.95 -25.31
N ASP A 107 -14.59 -6.75 -26.22
CA ASP A 107 -13.24 -6.59 -26.76
C ASP A 107 -13.24 -5.45 -27.78
N HIS A 108 -12.53 -4.35 -27.48
CA HIS A 108 -11.90 -3.50 -28.49
C HIS A 108 -10.82 -2.65 -27.84
N TYR A 109 -9.56 -2.99 -28.13
CA TYR A 109 -8.41 -2.14 -27.92
C TYR A 109 -8.34 -1.10 -29.04
N GLU A 110 -8.86 0.10 -28.79
CA GLU A 110 -8.43 1.29 -29.50
C GLU A 110 -7.69 2.20 -28.52
N ALA A 111 -6.45 2.56 -28.88
CA ALA A 111 -5.65 3.53 -28.15
C ALA A 111 -6.22 4.92 -28.37
N ASN A 112 -7.31 5.25 -27.70
CA ASN A 112 -7.87 6.58 -27.65
C ASN A 112 -7.13 7.42 -26.58
N PRO A 113 -6.92 8.71 -26.80
CA PRO A 113 -6.36 9.61 -25.79
C PRO A 113 -7.19 9.48 -24.51
N ILE A 114 -6.52 9.31 -23.37
CA ILE A 114 -7.14 9.14 -22.05
C ILE A 114 -8.11 10.30 -21.80
N SER A 115 -9.41 10.05 -21.91
CA SER A 115 -10.42 11.01 -21.51
C SER A 115 -10.45 11.02 -19.97
N LEU A 116 -10.05 12.13 -19.36
CA LEU A 116 -10.10 12.32 -17.91
C LEU A 116 -11.51 12.10 -17.34
N ASP A 117 -12.55 12.22 -18.16
CA ASP A 117 -13.95 12.01 -17.78
C ASP A 117 -14.27 10.55 -17.43
N GLU A 118 -13.44 9.59 -17.86
CA GLU A 118 -13.65 8.15 -17.58
C GLU A 118 -13.07 7.70 -16.24
N TYR A 119 -12.16 8.49 -15.62
CA TYR A 119 -11.44 8.11 -14.41
C TYR A 119 -11.91 8.87 -13.18
N LEU A 120 -11.71 8.26 -12.01
CA LEU A 120 -11.90 8.94 -10.72
C LEU A 120 -10.72 9.84 -10.42
N LEU A 121 -11.05 11.01 -9.87
CA LEU A 121 -10.07 11.99 -9.38
C LEU A 121 -10.22 12.13 -7.87
N ASP A 122 -9.10 12.39 -7.21
CA ASP A 122 -9.09 12.77 -5.79
C ASP A 122 -9.57 14.21 -5.58
N SER A 123 -9.65 14.65 -4.32
CA SER A 123 -10.05 16.03 -3.96
C SER A 123 -9.13 17.12 -4.51
N HIS A 124 -7.93 16.76 -4.99
CA HIS A 124 -6.95 17.65 -5.58
C HIS A 124 -6.91 17.58 -7.12
N GLY A 125 -7.77 16.77 -7.73
CA GLY A 125 -7.86 16.59 -9.18
C GLY A 125 -6.83 15.63 -9.77
N HIS A 126 -6.18 14.78 -8.96
CA HIS A 126 -5.27 13.76 -9.44
C HIS A 126 -6.00 12.44 -9.71
N LEU A 127 -5.52 11.71 -10.72
CA LEU A 127 -6.02 10.37 -11.03
C LEU A 127 -5.75 9.40 -9.88
N ILE A 128 -6.79 8.73 -9.42
CA ILE A 128 -6.70 7.72 -8.35
C ILE A 128 -6.10 6.44 -8.91
N VAL A 129 -4.97 6.00 -8.33
CA VAL A 129 -4.32 4.74 -8.67
C VAL A 129 -5.08 3.59 -8.00
N LYS A 130 -5.42 2.58 -8.79
CA LYS A 130 -6.03 1.36 -8.27
C LYS A 130 -5.01 0.54 -7.45
N HIS A 131 -5.40 0.14 -6.25
CA HIS A 131 -4.59 -0.70 -5.37
C HIS A 131 -3.21 -0.12 -5.02
N ASP A 132 -3.18 1.10 -4.53
CA ASP A 132 -2.02 1.67 -3.88
C ASP A 132 -2.07 1.50 -2.34
N LEU A 133 -1.45 2.38 -1.58
CA LEU A 133 -1.42 2.31 -0.11
C LEU A 133 -2.53 3.12 0.57
N PHE A 134 -3.32 3.89 -0.20
CA PHE A 134 -4.30 4.86 0.30
C PHE A 134 -5.72 4.43 -0.02
N ASN A 135 -6.68 4.82 0.82
CA ASN A 135 -8.10 4.59 0.57
C ASN A 135 -8.78 5.71 -0.23
N HIS A 136 -8.06 6.81 -0.51
CA HIS A 136 -8.55 7.94 -1.29
C HIS A 136 -9.92 8.46 -0.80
N ASP A 137 -10.01 8.78 0.48
CA ASP A 137 -11.25 9.23 1.14
C ASP A 137 -12.42 8.23 1.05
N GLY A 138 -12.08 6.93 1.01
CA GLY A 138 -13.05 5.83 0.90
C GLY A 138 -13.43 5.46 -0.53
N LEU A 139 -12.80 6.06 -1.54
CA LEU A 139 -13.03 5.75 -2.95
C LEU A 139 -12.38 4.42 -3.40
N THR A 140 -11.46 3.88 -2.62
CA THR A 140 -10.88 2.55 -2.84
C THR A 140 -10.98 1.70 -1.58
N LYS A 141 -10.90 0.37 -1.73
CA LYS A 141 -10.91 -0.58 -0.60
C LYS A 141 -9.54 -0.76 0.07
N ASP A 142 -8.52 -0.13 -0.48
CA ASP A 142 -7.18 -0.08 0.08
C ASP A 142 -7.17 0.84 1.31
N GLY A 143 -6.07 0.97 2.01
CA GLY A 143 -6.04 1.82 3.19
C GLY A 143 -4.97 1.41 4.19
N ILE A 144 -3.84 0.89 3.71
CA ILE A 144 -2.71 0.52 4.56
C ILE A 144 -2.15 1.76 5.28
N SER A 145 -2.13 2.91 4.59
CA SER A 145 -1.64 4.18 5.15
C SER A 145 -2.53 4.67 6.29
N GLU A 146 -3.84 4.64 6.08
CA GLU A 146 -4.85 5.06 7.07
C GLU A 146 -4.85 4.11 8.27
N ALA A 147 -4.81 2.80 8.03
CA ALA A 147 -4.72 1.79 9.09
C ALA A 147 -3.43 1.95 9.93
N PHE A 148 -2.31 2.28 9.30
CA PHE A 148 -1.07 2.59 10.02
C PHE A 148 -1.20 3.88 10.84
N ALA A 149 -1.84 4.92 10.31
CA ALA A 149 -2.07 6.16 11.04
C ALA A 149 -2.96 5.95 12.29
N GLU A 150 -4.00 5.12 12.18
CA GLU A 150 -4.83 4.72 13.33
C GLU A 150 -4.04 3.91 14.36
N PHE A 151 -3.26 2.94 13.90
CA PHE A 151 -2.36 2.17 14.76
C PHE A 151 -1.40 3.10 15.50
N ALA A 152 -0.75 4.04 14.80
CA ALA A 152 0.19 4.97 15.39
C ALA A 152 -0.45 5.88 16.45
N LYS A 153 -1.69 6.34 16.22
CA LYS A 153 -2.46 7.10 17.22
C LYS A 153 -2.78 6.24 18.44
N LYS A 154 -3.26 5.00 18.23
CA LYS A 154 -3.57 4.06 19.31
C LYS A 154 -2.35 3.78 20.19
N GLU A 155 -1.21 3.54 19.57
CA GLU A 155 0.06 3.26 20.25
C GLU A 155 0.80 4.52 20.73
N LYS A 156 0.23 5.71 20.52
CA LYS A 156 0.79 7.02 20.93
C LYS A 156 2.22 7.22 20.46
N LEU A 157 2.48 6.89 19.20
CA LEU A 157 3.81 7.05 18.61
C LEU A 157 4.14 8.53 18.44
N SER A 158 5.24 9.00 19.07
CA SER A 158 5.56 10.42 19.25
C SER A 158 5.84 11.24 17.97
N PHE A 159 6.05 10.58 16.83
CA PHE A 159 6.26 11.28 15.54
C PHE A 159 4.98 11.67 14.79
N PHE A 160 3.80 11.37 15.37
CA PHE A 160 2.48 11.78 14.84
C PHE A 160 1.80 12.85 15.72
N LEU A 161 2.55 13.46 16.63
CA LEU A 161 2.05 14.56 17.48
C LEU A 161 2.17 15.91 16.76
#